data_a40bc86264492cfafe1497eacddb6e20
#
_entry.id   a40bc86264492cfafe1497eacddb6e20
#
_cell.length_a   1.000
_cell.length_b   1.000
_cell.length_c   1.000
_cell.angle_alpha   90.00
_cell.angle_beta   90.00
_cell.angle_gamma   90.00
#
_symmetry.space_group_name_H-M   'P 1'
#
loop_
_entity.id
_entity.type
_entity.pdbx_description
1 polymer ?
#
loop_
_entity_poly.entity_id
_entity_poly.type
_entity_poly.pdbx_seq_one_letter_code
_entity_poly.pdbx_strand_id
1 'polypeptide(L)'
;MDRLDPIDARLLDEFQRDFPLNPRPYAVLAEALGQTEAAVIDRLARLKSTGALSRVGATVRPNVAGASTLAAMAVPEVRLDEVAALVGAEPGVNHSYLREDHWNLWFVAAASDDAALCAALDRLAGATGLQVLDLRLVRPFNIDLGFSLRGAAGRMRGDRPAQAIALTGEDRALLSALSRDGLALQAAPYAALAEGLGRDEAGLIRRISDLVAAGVITRLGVIVRHRSLGWTSNAMVVWDLPEDRIPAAGAALAALPGVTLCYQRQTVPGVWPYALYSMIHGRTRAEALAVLERARALEALQGAASKPLFSTRCFKQTGALIAEAA
;
A
#
# COMPACT_ATOMS: atom_id res chain seq x y z
N MET A 1 -20.63 -4.59 5.03
CA MET A 1 -21.12 -4.31 3.67
C MET A 1 -22.63 -4.14 3.63
N ASP A 2 -23.36 -4.63 4.61
CA ASP A 2 -24.85 -4.52 4.66
C ASP A 2 -25.40 -3.09 4.78
N ARG A 3 -24.56 -2.07 4.78
CA ARG A 3 -24.91 -0.65 4.86
C ARG A 3 -24.45 0.20 3.66
N LEU A 4 -23.72 -0.37 2.69
CA LEU A 4 -23.33 0.36 1.48
C LEU A 4 -24.44 0.22 0.44
N ASP A 5 -24.78 1.34 -0.20
CA ASP A 5 -25.58 1.33 -1.41
C ASP A 5 -24.94 0.40 -2.47
N PRO A 6 -25.71 -0.39 -3.22
CA PRO A 6 -25.17 -1.33 -4.21
C PRO A 6 -24.25 -0.68 -5.25
N ILE A 7 -24.53 0.56 -5.68
CA ILE A 7 -23.67 1.31 -6.61
C ILE A 7 -22.36 1.71 -5.93
N ASP A 8 -22.41 2.17 -4.67
CA ASP A 8 -21.22 2.51 -3.90
C ASP A 8 -20.33 1.27 -3.67
N ALA A 9 -20.94 0.12 -3.40
CA ALA A 9 -20.21 -1.15 -3.28
C ALA A 9 -19.50 -1.53 -4.58
N ARG A 10 -20.16 -1.36 -5.75
CA ARG A 10 -19.56 -1.57 -7.07
C ARG A 10 -18.43 -0.59 -7.35
N LEU A 11 -18.63 0.71 -7.06
CA LEU A 11 -17.58 1.74 -7.19
C LEU A 11 -16.30 1.38 -6.42
N LEU A 12 -16.44 0.90 -5.18
CA LEU A 12 -15.33 0.54 -4.32
C LEU A 12 -14.69 -0.82 -4.65
N ASP A 13 -15.40 -1.74 -5.33
CA ASP A 13 -14.92 -3.09 -5.61
C ASP A 13 -14.40 -3.24 -7.05
N GLU A 14 -15.15 -2.77 -8.04
CA GLU A 14 -14.89 -3.02 -9.47
C GLU A 14 -13.80 -2.10 -10.05
N PHE A 15 -13.65 -0.86 -9.53
CA PHE A 15 -12.77 0.15 -10.11
C PHE A 15 -11.48 0.39 -9.30
N GLN A 16 -11.06 -0.59 -8.51
CA GLN A 16 -9.77 -0.51 -7.81
C GLN A 16 -8.58 -0.59 -8.76
N ARG A 17 -8.78 -1.09 -9.98
CA ARG A 17 -7.76 -1.26 -11.03
C ARG A 17 -8.29 -0.81 -12.37
N ASP A 18 -7.38 -0.72 -13.33
CA ASP A 18 -7.69 -0.47 -14.75
C ASP A 18 -8.58 0.78 -14.92
N PHE A 19 -8.33 1.83 -14.11
CA PHE A 19 -9.07 3.08 -14.18
C PHE A 19 -8.90 3.72 -15.57
N PRO A 20 -9.98 4.25 -16.18
CA PRO A 20 -9.95 4.73 -17.55
C PRO A 20 -8.92 5.86 -17.78
N LEU A 21 -8.06 5.68 -18.79
CA LEU A 21 -7.07 6.65 -19.23
C LEU A 21 -7.61 7.45 -20.43
N ASN A 22 -8.61 8.29 -20.16
CA ASN A 22 -9.23 9.19 -21.13
C ASN A 22 -9.64 10.51 -20.46
N PRO A 23 -9.94 11.59 -21.20
CA PRO A 23 -10.27 12.89 -20.62
C PRO A 23 -11.45 12.92 -19.64
N ARG A 24 -12.42 11.99 -19.81
CA ARG A 24 -13.64 11.91 -19.01
C ARG A 24 -13.80 10.54 -18.35
N PRO A 25 -12.87 10.13 -17.42
CA PRO A 25 -12.85 8.77 -16.87
C PRO A 25 -14.10 8.46 -16.04
N TYR A 26 -14.65 9.42 -15.33
CA TYR A 26 -15.87 9.21 -14.54
C TYR A 26 -17.12 9.01 -15.38
N ALA A 27 -17.14 9.49 -16.62
CA ALA A 27 -18.21 9.19 -17.57
C ALA A 27 -18.22 7.70 -17.96
N VAL A 28 -17.04 7.10 -18.12
CA VAL A 28 -16.91 5.64 -18.38
C VAL A 28 -17.41 4.82 -17.20
N LEU A 29 -17.09 5.22 -15.98
CA LEU A 29 -17.61 4.58 -14.76
C LEU A 29 -19.15 4.71 -14.71
N ALA A 30 -19.66 5.88 -15.04
CA ALA A 30 -21.09 6.18 -15.02
C ALA A 30 -21.85 5.27 -16.01
N GLU A 31 -21.34 5.12 -17.21
CA GLU A 31 -21.91 4.20 -18.21
C GLU A 31 -21.96 2.76 -17.70
N ALA A 32 -20.83 2.25 -17.15
CA ALA A 32 -20.74 0.91 -16.59
C ALA A 32 -21.69 0.65 -15.42
N LEU A 33 -22.06 1.71 -14.69
CA LEU A 33 -22.93 1.65 -13.51
C LEU A 33 -24.39 2.03 -13.81
N GLY A 34 -24.72 2.45 -15.03
CA GLY A 34 -26.04 2.98 -15.37
C GLY A 34 -26.39 4.27 -14.61
N GLN A 35 -25.41 5.15 -14.41
CA GLN A 35 -25.53 6.41 -13.65
C GLN A 35 -25.14 7.60 -14.54
N THR A 36 -25.38 8.82 -14.06
CA THR A 36 -24.77 10.02 -14.66
C THR A 36 -23.37 10.24 -14.11
N GLU A 37 -22.50 10.90 -14.90
CA GLU A 37 -21.14 11.24 -14.46
C GLU A 37 -21.15 12.08 -13.17
N ALA A 38 -22.04 13.08 -13.09
CA ALA A 38 -22.20 13.91 -11.89
C ALA A 38 -22.55 13.05 -10.65
N ALA A 39 -23.48 12.10 -10.79
CA ALA A 39 -23.86 11.22 -9.70
C ALA A 39 -22.69 10.32 -9.24
N VAL A 40 -21.84 9.85 -10.14
CA VAL A 40 -20.63 9.07 -9.80
C VAL A 40 -19.62 9.93 -9.03
N ILE A 41 -19.38 11.15 -9.50
CA ILE A 41 -18.47 12.12 -8.84
C ILE A 41 -18.97 12.43 -7.42
N ASP A 42 -20.26 12.73 -7.25
CA ASP A 42 -20.86 13.03 -5.95
C ASP A 42 -20.78 11.84 -4.98
N ARG A 43 -21.01 10.62 -5.49
CA ARG A 43 -20.86 9.38 -4.71
C ARG A 43 -19.42 9.19 -4.23
N LEU A 44 -18.44 9.36 -5.12
CA LEU A 44 -17.01 9.26 -4.77
C LEU A 44 -16.63 10.35 -3.75
N ALA A 45 -17.12 11.59 -3.90
CA ALA A 45 -16.89 12.66 -2.95
C ALA A 45 -17.45 12.33 -1.55
N ARG A 46 -18.67 11.81 -1.49
CA ARG A 46 -19.28 11.31 -0.25
C ARG A 46 -18.50 10.16 0.36
N LEU A 47 -18.09 9.16 -0.43
CA LEU A 47 -17.28 8.04 0.05
C LEU A 47 -15.91 8.50 0.58
N LYS A 48 -15.34 9.56 -0.01
CA LYS A 48 -14.11 10.20 0.48
C LYS A 48 -14.34 10.91 1.81
N SER A 49 -15.42 11.68 1.94
CA SER A 49 -15.75 12.41 3.18
C SER A 49 -16.07 11.47 4.35
N THR A 50 -16.69 10.31 4.08
CA THR A 50 -16.98 9.27 5.10
C THR A 50 -15.77 8.37 5.40
N GLY A 51 -14.65 8.54 4.68
CA GLY A 51 -13.42 7.80 4.88
C GLY A 51 -13.40 6.39 4.28
N ALA A 52 -14.42 5.97 3.53
CA ALA A 52 -14.43 4.68 2.81
C ALA A 52 -13.48 4.69 1.61
N LEU A 53 -13.41 5.81 0.90
CA LEU A 53 -12.48 6.10 -0.18
C LEU A 53 -11.31 6.93 0.35
N SER A 54 -10.08 6.53 0.05
CA SER A 54 -8.90 7.36 0.29
C SER A 54 -8.72 8.40 -0.83
N ARG A 55 -8.66 7.92 -2.06
CA ARG A 55 -8.51 8.72 -3.29
C ARG A 55 -8.82 7.87 -4.51
N VAL A 56 -8.97 8.50 -5.66
CA VAL A 56 -8.79 7.86 -6.97
C VAL A 56 -7.36 8.19 -7.40
N GLY A 57 -6.49 7.19 -7.58
CA GLY A 57 -5.07 7.48 -7.80
C GLY A 57 -4.24 6.24 -8.06
N ALA A 58 -2.93 6.39 -7.94
CA ALA A 58 -1.98 5.33 -8.25
C ALA A 58 -1.35 4.69 -7.01
N THR A 59 -0.96 3.42 -7.17
CA THR A 59 0.03 2.75 -6.35
C THR A 59 1.29 2.55 -7.17
N VAL A 60 2.41 3.04 -6.66
CA VAL A 60 3.71 2.96 -7.34
C VAL A 60 4.50 1.78 -6.78
N ARG A 61 5.20 1.07 -7.66
CA ARG A 61 6.07 -0.04 -7.27
C ARG A 61 7.16 0.45 -6.31
N PRO A 62 7.37 -0.22 -5.17
CA PRO A 62 8.45 0.12 -4.25
C PRO A 62 9.83 0.15 -4.94
N ASN A 63 10.68 1.08 -4.55
CA ASN A 63 12.07 1.22 -4.98
C ASN A 63 12.29 1.47 -6.50
N VAL A 64 11.26 1.86 -7.24
CA VAL A 64 11.39 2.23 -8.66
C VAL A 64 11.57 3.75 -8.83
N ALA A 65 10.90 4.54 -8.00
CA ALA A 65 10.95 6.00 -8.08
C ALA A 65 11.69 6.66 -6.89
N GLY A 66 12.40 5.88 -6.10
CA GLY A 66 13.12 6.28 -4.89
C GLY A 66 13.49 5.06 -4.07
N ALA A 67 13.86 5.24 -2.81
CA ALA A 67 14.11 4.19 -1.84
C ALA A 67 12.99 4.10 -0.82
N SER A 68 12.71 2.89 -0.31
CA SER A 68 11.74 2.71 0.76
C SER A 68 12.08 1.54 1.66
N THR A 69 11.61 1.61 2.90
CA THR A 69 11.75 0.52 3.86
C THR A 69 10.51 0.34 4.72
N LEU A 70 10.33 -0.86 5.24
CA LEU A 70 9.54 -1.12 6.42
C LEU A 70 10.48 -1.03 7.63
N ALA A 71 10.17 -0.17 8.57
CA ALA A 71 10.97 0.01 9.76
C ALA A 71 10.16 -0.32 11.01
N ALA A 72 10.86 -0.65 12.10
CA ALA A 72 10.25 -0.86 13.39
C ALA A 72 11.09 -0.31 14.54
N MET A 73 10.41 0.09 15.62
CA MET A 73 11.00 0.51 16.88
C MET A 73 10.36 -0.25 18.03
N ALA A 74 11.16 -0.58 19.07
CA ALA A 74 10.69 -1.07 20.34
C ALA A 74 10.46 0.11 21.28
N VAL A 75 9.23 0.61 21.33
CA VAL A 75 8.88 1.84 22.05
C VAL A 75 8.27 1.50 23.40
N PRO A 76 8.82 2.01 24.54
CA PRO A 76 8.16 1.89 25.84
C PRO A 76 6.76 2.49 25.82
N GLU A 77 5.80 1.85 26.47
CA GLU A 77 4.38 2.25 26.43
C GLU A 77 4.18 3.72 26.83
N VAL A 78 4.92 4.20 27.85
CA VAL A 78 4.85 5.56 28.35
C VAL A 78 5.34 6.63 27.36
N ARG A 79 6.09 6.23 26.32
CA ARG A 79 6.62 7.12 25.27
C ARG A 79 5.93 6.95 23.92
N LEU A 80 4.94 6.06 23.84
CA LEU A 80 4.38 5.63 22.57
C LEU A 80 3.77 6.78 21.76
N ASP A 81 2.98 7.65 22.38
CA ASP A 81 2.36 8.78 21.67
C ASP A 81 3.39 9.83 21.25
N GLU A 82 4.41 10.10 22.09
CA GLU A 82 5.52 10.99 21.76
C GLU A 82 6.30 10.47 20.54
N VAL A 83 6.75 9.22 20.59
CA VAL A 83 7.56 8.64 19.51
C VAL A 83 6.75 8.46 18.24
N ALA A 84 5.48 8.07 18.34
CA ALA A 84 4.60 7.98 17.17
C ALA A 84 4.36 9.34 16.50
N ALA A 85 4.31 10.43 17.29
CA ALA A 85 4.22 11.80 16.76
C ALA A 85 5.51 12.20 16.02
N LEU A 86 6.69 11.92 16.60
CA LEU A 86 7.98 12.17 15.94
C LEU A 86 8.12 11.39 14.63
N VAL A 87 7.80 10.09 14.64
CA VAL A 87 7.79 9.25 13.43
C VAL A 87 6.78 9.77 12.41
N GLY A 88 5.60 10.21 12.86
CA GLY A 88 4.56 10.76 11.99
C GLY A 88 4.93 12.11 11.37
N ALA A 89 5.77 12.90 12.03
CA ALA A 89 6.26 14.20 11.55
C ALA A 89 7.35 14.07 10.47
N GLU A 90 8.07 12.93 10.40
CA GLU A 90 9.07 12.70 9.34
C GLU A 90 8.37 12.68 7.97
N PRO A 91 8.76 13.57 7.03
CA PRO A 91 8.06 13.70 5.74
C PRO A 91 8.00 12.41 4.92
N GLY A 92 9.05 11.60 4.97
CA GLY A 92 9.15 10.32 4.25
C GLY A 92 8.27 9.22 4.82
N VAL A 93 7.79 9.34 6.06
CA VAL A 93 6.92 8.33 6.67
C VAL A 93 5.48 8.50 6.18
N ASN A 94 4.95 7.46 5.58
CA ASN A 94 3.59 7.47 4.99
C ASN A 94 2.59 6.57 5.73
N HIS A 95 3.06 5.53 6.42
CA HIS A 95 2.24 4.62 7.22
C HIS A 95 2.91 4.36 8.55
N SER A 96 2.15 4.38 9.65
CA SER A 96 2.63 3.96 10.96
C SER A 96 1.53 3.32 11.79
N TYR A 97 1.89 2.20 12.45
CA TYR A 97 0.97 1.35 13.19
C TYR A 97 1.59 0.86 14.48
N LEU A 98 0.77 0.79 15.54
CA LEU A 98 1.06 -0.02 16.71
C LEU A 98 0.70 -1.46 16.43
N ARG A 99 1.61 -2.40 16.77
CA ARG A 99 1.39 -3.84 16.64
C ARG A 99 1.71 -4.57 17.94
N GLU A 100 1.05 -5.70 18.12
CA GLU A 100 1.27 -6.59 19.28
C GLU A 100 2.61 -7.32 19.15
N ASP A 101 3.69 -6.73 19.61
CA ASP A 101 5.04 -7.31 19.70
C ASP A 101 5.96 -6.41 20.56
N HIS A 102 7.17 -6.91 20.90
CA HIS A 102 8.23 -6.09 21.49
C HIS A 102 8.62 -4.95 20.55
N TRP A 103 8.85 -5.24 19.23
CA TRP A 103 8.98 -4.27 18.18
C TRP A 103 7.57 -3.80 17.80
N ASN A 104 7.06 -2.78 18.48
CA ASN A 104 5.65 -2.46 18.49
C ASN A 104 5.26 -1.30 17.58
N LEU A 105 6.13 -0.33 17.31
CA LEU A 105 5.84 0.78 16.38
C LEU A 105 6.45 0.47 15.01
N TRP A 106 5.57 0.15 14.06
CA TRP A 106 5.93 -0.20 12.68
C TRP A 106 5.57 0.93 11.74
N PHE A 107 6.48 1.30 10.85
CA PHE A 107 6.23 2.36 9.88
C PHE A 107 6.90 2.09 8.52
N VAL A 108 6.36 2.71 7.48
CA VAL A 108 6.94 2.70 6.13
C VAL A 108 7.50 4.08 5.86
N ALA A 109 8.79 4.13 5.56
CA ALA A 109 9.50 5.34 5.16
C ALA A 109 9.93 5.23 3.69
N ALA A 110 9.85 6.36 2.97
CA ALA A 110 10.30 6.50 1.59
C ALA A 110 11.09 7.81 1.43
N ALA A 111 12.06 7.80 0.53
CA ALA A 111 12.88 8.97 0.21
C ALA A 111 13.26 8.95 -1.28
N SER A 112 13.91 10.03 -1.76
CA SER A 112 14.39 10.15 -3.14
C SER A 112 15.40 9.06 -3.53
N ASP A 113 16.21 8.63 -2.56
CA ASP A 113 17.29 7.64 -2.74
C ASP A 113 17.64 6.97 -1.39
N ASP A 114 18.58 6.02 -1.43
CA ASP A 114 19.02 5.28 -0.26
C ASP A 114 19.73 6.16 0.77
N ALA A 115 20.51 7.15 0.35
CA ALA A 115 21.23 8.03 1.27
C ALA A 115 20.25 8.91 2.06
N ALA A 116 19.27 9.49 1.39
CA ALA A 116 18.20 10.26 2.02
C ALA A 116 17.34 9.42 2.96
N LEU A 117 17.09 8.15 2.60
CA LEU A 117 16.35 7.23 3.45
C LEU A 117 17.14 6.86 4.71
N CYS A 118 18.43 6.53 4.59
CA CYS A 118 19.30 6.30 5.75
C CYS A 118 19.34 7.52 6.68
N ALA A 119 19.54 8.72 6.13
CA ALA A 119 19.54 9.95 6.89
C ALA A 119 18.21 10.19 7.64
N ALA A 120 17.07 9.84 7.04
CA ALA A 120 15.76 9.92 7.70
C ALA A 120 15.64 8.95 8.88
N LEU A 121 16.11 7.70 8.71
CA LEU A 121 16.13 6.71 9.81
C LEU A 121 17.08 7.13 10.94
N ASP A 122 18.25 7.68 10.60
CA ASP A 122 19.24 8.18 11.59
C ASP A 122 18.68 9.37 12.36
N ARG A 123 17.96 10.30 11.71
CA ARG A 123 17.26 11.39 12.41
C ARG A 123 16.25 10.86 13.41
N LEU A 124 15.45 9.86 13.01
CA LEU A 124 14.46 9.24 13.90
C LEU A 124 15.15 8.51 15.07
N ALA A 125 16.22 7.76 14.82
CA ALA A 125 16.99 7.11 15.87
C ALA A 125 17.58 8.13 16.86
N GLY A 126 18.18 9.21 16.36
CA GLY A 126 18.75 10.28 17.18
C GLY A 126 17.69 11.04 17.99
N ALA A 127 16.56 11.39 17.38
CA ALA A 127 15.48 12.13 18.06
C ALA A 127 14.77 11.31 19.13
N THR A 128 14.67 9.99 18.95
CA THR A 128 13.97 9.11 19.89
C THR A 128 14.89 8.44 20.90
N GLY A 129 16.18 8.30 20.59
CA GLY A 129 17.15 7.49 21.34
C GLY A 129 16.88 5.99 21.27
N LEU A 130 16.08 5.54 20.27
CA LEU A 130 15.68 4.15 20.11
C LEU A 130 16.31 3.54 18.86
N GLN A 131 16.58 2.24 18.92
CA GLN A 131 17.03 1.49 17.74
C GLN A 131 15.90 1.42 16.70
N VAL A 132 16.26 1.63 15.43
CA VAL A 132 15.38 1.46 14.29
C VAL A 132 15.79 0.20 13.54
N LEU A 133 14.86 -0.74 13.33
CA LEU A 133 15.06 -1.82 12.38
C LEU A 133 14.83 -1.28 10.97
N ASP A 134 15.80 -1.45 10.08
CA ASP A 134 15.68 -1.16 8.64
C ASP A 134 15.50 -2.48 7.87
N LEU A 135 14.29 -2.73 7.39
CA LEU A 135 13.88 -3.99 6.78
C LEU A 135 13.58 -3.77 5.29
N ARG A 136 14.65 -3.63 4.50
CA ARG A 136 14.54 -3.35 3.04
C ARG A 136 13.85 -4.47 2.30
N LEU A 137 13.07 -4.11 1.28
CA LEU A 137 12.44 -5.05 0.38
C LEU A 137 13.51 -5.77 -0.46
N VAL A 138 13.51 -7.11 -0.40
CA VAL A 138 14.38 -7.97 -1.24
C VAL A 138 13.61 -8.47 -2.46
N ARG A 139 12.40 -8.99 -2.26
CA ARG A 139 11.58 -9.56 -3.33
C ARG A 139 10.09 -9.41 -3.02
N PRO A 140 9.29 -8.89 -3.95
CA PRO A 140 7.84 -8.97 -3.88
C PRO A 140 7.34 -10.32 -4.41
N PHE A 141 6.30 -10.88 -3.78
CA PHE A 141 5.51 -12.01 -4.30
C PHE A 141 4.09 -11.55 -4.64
N ASN A 142 3.51 -10.71 -3.79
CA ASN A 142 2.28 -9.97 -4.04
C ASN A 142 2.32 -8.66 -3.27
N ILE A 143 2.28 -7.54 -3.98
CA ILE A 143 2.31 -6.19 -3.39
C ILE A 143 1.07 -5.35 -3.74
N ASP A 144 0.08 -5.94 -4.38
CA ASP A 144 -1.14 -5.24 -4.77
C ASP A 144 -2.25 -5.43 -3.72
N LEU A 145 -2.56 -4.36 -2.98
CA LEU A 145 -3.62 -4.30 -1.97
C LEU A 145 -5.04 -4.25 -2.54
N GLY A 146 -5.23 -4.30 -3.87
CA GLY A 146 -6.56 -4.36 -4.46
C GLY A 146 -7.15 -5.76 -4.30
N PHE A 147 -8.04 -5.95 -3.34
CA PHE A 147 -8.77 -7.20 -3.17
C PHE A 147 -10.28 -6.95 -3.11
N SER A 148 -11.07 -7.98 -3.50
CA SER A 148 -12.51 -7.88 -3.49
C SER A 148 -13.05 -7.68 -2.08
N LEU A 149 -13.87 -6.67 -1.90
CA LEU A 149 -14.58 -6.36 -0.66
C LEU A 149 -15.65 -7.41 -0.34
N ARG A 150 -16.05 -8.22 -1.32
CA ARG A 150 -17.03 -9.29 -1.20
C ARG A 150 -16.44 -10.63 -0.74
N GLY A 151 -15.10 -10.65 -0.49
CA GLY A 151 -14.42 -11.87 -0.02
C GLY A 151 -14.11 -12.88 -1.13
N ALA A 152 -14.42 -12.60 -2.38
CA ALA A 152 -13.94 -13.40 -3.49
C ALA A 152 -12.43 -13.16 -3.65
N ALA A 153 -11.64 -14.22 -3.85
CA ALA A 153 -10.23 -14.08 -4.18
C ALA A 153 -10.13 -13.23 -5.46
N GLY A 154 -9.70 -11.98 -5.31
CA GLY A 154 -9.41 -11.14 -6.46
C GLY A 154 -8.41 -11.88 -7.34
N ARG A 155 -8.56 -11.82 -8.66
CA ARG A 155 -7.58 -12.39 -9.57
C ARG A 155 -6.24 -11.72 -9.29
N MET A 156 -5.33 -12.49 -8.68
CA MET A 156 -3.95 -12.09 -8.53
C MET A 156 -3.34 -11.97 -9.93
N ARG A 157 -3.06 -10.74 -10.35
CA ARG A 157 -2.10 -10.56 -11.44
C ARG A 157 -0.72 -10.86 -10.84
N GLY A 158 -0.06 -11.91 -11.32
CA GLY A 158 1.32 -12.19 -10.96
C GLY A 158 2.16 -10.91 -11.10
N ASP A 159 3.10 -10.70 -10.18
CA ASP A 159 3.97 -9.53 -10.21
C ASP A 159 4.77 -9.53 -11.53
N ARG A 160 4.41 -8.61 -12.44
CA ARG A 160 5.21 -8.39 -13.64
C ARG A 160 6.44 -7.59 -13.21
N PRO A 161 7.66 -8.06 -13.53
CA PRO A 161 8.86 -7.26 -13.25
C PRO A 161 8.71 -5.90 -13.94
N ALA A 162 9.11 -4.83 -13.24
CA ALA A 162 9.17 -3.52 -13.87
C ALA A 162 10.17 -3.57 -15.03
N GLN A 163 9.78 -3.05 -16.18
CA GLN A 163 10.73 -2.79 -17.25
C GLN A 163 11.61 -1.61 -16.83
N ALA A 164 12.88 -1.66 -17.22
CA ALA A 164 13.78 -0.54 -17.00
C ALA A 164 13.31 0.66 -17.83
N ILE A 165 12.72 1.64 -17.17
CA ILE A 165 12.33 2.92 -17.75
C ILE A 165 13.02 4.04 -16.96
N ALA A 166 13.65 4.97 -17.67
CA ALA A 166 14.23 6.13 -17.03
C ALA A 166 13.10 7.06 -16.54
N LEU A 167 13.12 7.37 -15.24
CA LEU A 167 12.18 8.32 -14.64
C LEU A 167 12.83 9.70 -14.57
N THR A 168 12.16 10.69 -15.14
CA THR A 168 12.53 12.10 -15.05
C THR A 168 12.04 12.72 -13.73
N GLY A 169 12.46 13.95 -13.42
CA GLY A 169 11.90 14.73 -12.31
C GLY A 169 10.39 14.97 -12.47
N GLU A 170 9.93 15.22 -13.70
CA GLU A 170 8.50 15.37 -14.02
C GLU A 170 7.71 14.08 -13.78
N ASP A 171 8.29 12.91 -14.07
CA ASP A 171 7.64 11.63 -13.76
C ASP A 171 7.51 11.41 -12.25
N ARG A 172 8.53 11.80 -11.49
CA ARG A 172 8.48 11.72 -10.01
C ARG A 172 7.40 12.63 -9.44
N ALA A 173 7.27 13.85 -9.96
CA ALA A 173 6.22 14.79 -9.59
C ALA A 173 4.82 14.22 -9.93
N LEU A 174 4.65 13.66 -11.12
CA LEU A 174 3.41 12.99 -11.56
C LEU A 174 3.05 11.81 -10.65
N LEU A 175 4.01 10.92 -10.39
CA LEU A 175 3.82 9.76 -9.52
C LEU A 175 3.49 10.18 -8.09
N SER A 176 4.14 11.24 -7.58
CA SER A 176 3.85 11.80 -6.26
C SER A 176 2.42 12.35 -6.18
N ALA A 177 1.99 13.15 -7.16
CA ALA A 177 0.65 13.69 -7.22
C ALA A 177 -0.42 12.58 -7.25
N LEU A 178 -0.26 11.59 -8.13
CA LEU A 178 -1.17 10.43 -8.22
C LEU A 178 -1.18 9.57 -6.96
N SER A 179 -0.03 9.45 -6.28
CA SER A 179 0.12 8.61 -5.09
C SER A 179 -0.41 9.27 -3.83
N ARG A 180 -0.27 10.60 -3.66
CA ARG A 180 -0.68 11.35 -2.46
C ARG A 180 -2.10 11.87 -2.56
N ASP A 181 -2.35 12.69 -3.55
CA ASP A 181 -3.58 13.47 -3.67
C ASP A 181 -4.60 12.75 -4.56
N GLY A 182 -4.08 12.04 -5.59
CA GLY A 182 -4.87 11.36 -6.59
C GLY A 182 -5.48 12.33 -7.61
N LEU A 183 -6.43 11.82 -8.38
CA LEU A 183 -7.21 12.57 -9.35
C LEU A 183 -8.31 13.39 -8.66
N ALA A 184 -8.55 14.60 -9.14
CA ALA A 184 -9.65 15.42 -8.70
C ALA A 184 -11.00 14.75 -9.02
N LEU A 185 -11.95 14.87 -8.10
CA LEU A 185 -13.32 14.37 -8.30
C LEU A 185 -14.14 15.40 -9.10
N GLN A 186 -13.81 15.53 -10.40
CA GLN A 186 -14.45 16.44 -11.37
C GLN A 186 -14.41 15.82 -12.76
N ALA A 187 -15.18 16.38 -13.69
CA ALA A 187 -15.38 15.79 -15.03
C ALA A 187 -14.08 15.60 -15.83
N ALA A 188 -13.12 16.52 -15.74
CA ALA A 188 -11.84 16.48 -16.46
C ALA A 188 -10.65 16.41 -15.48
N PRO A 189 -10.45 15.29 -14.76
CA PRO A 189 -9.45 15.20 -13.71
C PRO A 189 -8.01 15.18 -14.22
N TYR A 190 -7.78 14.61 -15.40
CA TYR A 190 -6.46 14.59 -16.03
C TYR A 190 -6.03 15.97 -16.54
N ALA A 191 -6.98 16.77 -17.06
CA ALA A 191 -6.71 18.16 -17.44
C ALA A 191 -6.26 18.99 -16.21
N ALA A 192 -6.97 18.88 -15.08
CA ALA A 192 -6.57 19.55 -13.85
C ALA A 192 -5.20 19.10 -13.32
N LEU A 193 -4.91 17.80 -13.39
CA LEU A 193 -3.59 17.28 -13.00
C LEU A 193 -2.50 17.78 -13.94
N ALA A 194 -2.76 17.83 -15.25
CA ALA A 194 -1.83 18.34 -16.27
C ALA A 194 -1.55 19.83 -16.07
N GLU A 195 -2.57 20.64 -15.82
CA GLU A 195 -2.43 22.07 -15.51
C GLU A 195 -1.56 22.27 -14.27
N GLY A 196 -1.82 21.54 -13.18
CA GLY A 196 -1.04 21.62 -11.93
C GLY A 196 0.43 21.21 -12.10
N LEU A 197 0.75 20.43 -13.12
CA LEU A 197 2.10 19.96 -13.44
C LEU A 197 2.73 20.71 -14.65
N GLY A 198 2.06 21.71 -15.22
CA GLY A 198 2.54 22.46 -16.38
C GLY A 198 2.66 21.61 -17.64
N ARG A 199 1.78 20.61 -17.85
CA ARG A 199 1.82 19.64 -18.96
C ARG A 199 0.54 19.70 -19.81
N ASP A 200 0.59 19.14 -21.02
CA ASP A 200 -0.61 18.90 -21.79
C ASP A 200 -1.32 17.60 -21.34
N GLU A 201 -2.65 17.59 -21.37
CA GLU A 201 -3.48 16.48 -20.90
C GLU A 201 -3.21 15.18 -21.68
N ALA A 202 -3.12 15.26 -23.01
CA ALA A 202 -2.95 14.08 -23.83
C ALA A 202 -1.57 13.43 -23.63
N GLY A 203 -0.52 14.24 -23.51
CA GLY A 203 0.83 13.77 -23.16
C GLY A 203 0.90 13.17 -21.77
N LEU A 204 0.22 13.77 -20.79
CA LEU A 204 0.14 13.24 -19.44
C LEU A 204 -0.57 11.88 -19.40
N ILE A 205 -1.72 11.73 -20.07
CA ILE A 205 -2.45 10.44 -20.15
C ILE A 205 -1.58 9.37 -20.82
N ARG A 206 -0.92 9.69 -21.95
CA ARG A 206 0.02 8.75 -22.60
C ARG A 206 1.14 8.34 -21.64
N ARG A 207 1.75 9.30 -20.93
CA ARG A 207 2.84 8.98 -19.99
C ARG A 207 2.37 8.10 -18.84
N ILE A 208 1.19 8.32 -18.29
CA ILE A 208 0.60 7.42 -17.28
C ILE A 208 0.43 6.01 -17.85
N SER A 209 -0.05 5.89 -19.09
CA SER A 209 -0.20 4.59 -19.78
C SER A 209 1.15 3.87 -19.91
N ASP A 210 2.21 4.59 -20.30
CA ASP A 210 3.56 4.02 -20.41
C ASP A 210 4.08 3.53 -19.06
N LEU A 211 3.87 4.31 -18.00
CA LEU A 211 4.28 3.95 -16.63
C LEU A 211 3.50 2.74 -16.10
N VAL A 212 2.23 2.59 -16.46
CA VAL A 212 1.42 1.39 -16.16
C VAL A 212 1.94 0.19 -16.95
N ALA A 213 2.19 0.34 -18.25
CA ALA A 213 2.72 -0.72 -19.12
C ALA A 213 4.11 -1.20 -18.65
N ALA A 214 4.96 -0.27 -18.22
CA ALA A 214 6.28 -0.57 -17.66
C ALA A 214 6.24 -1.17 -16.24
N GLY A 215 5.06 -1.25 -15.59
CA GLY A 215 4.91 -1.78 -14.23
C GLY A 215 5.45 -0.87 -13.13
N VAL A 216 5.72 0.40 -13.43
CA VAL A 216 6.06 1.45 -12.44
C VAL A 216 4.82 1.80 -11.62
N ILE A 217 3.70 2.04 -12.30
CA ILE A 217 2.38 2.10 -11.66
C ILE A 217 1.82 0.69 -11.62
N THR A 218 1.73 0.10 -10.43
CA THR A 218 1.21 -1.25 -10.25
C THR A 218 -0.30 -1.30 -10.25
N ARG A 219 -0.93 -0.18 -9.88
CA ARG A 219 -2.39 -0.03 -9.83
C ARG A 219 -2.77 1.44 -10.00
N LEU A 220 -3.75 1.69 -10.85
CA LEU A 220 -4.44 2.97 -10.96
C LEU A 220 -5.94 2.71 -10.77
N GLY A 221 -6.57 3.40 -9.82
CA GLY A 221 -7.98 3.20 -9.53
C GLY A 221 -8.46 3.78 -8.21
N VAL A 222 -9.58 3.29 -7.77
CA VAL A 222 -10.22 3.63 -6.49
C VAL A 222 -9.42 3.00 -5.35
N ILE A 223 -8.83 3.82 -4.48
CA ILE A 223 -8.03 3.38 -3.33
C ILE A 223 -8.90 3.41 -2.07
N VAL A 224 -9.28 2.24 -1.60
CA VAL A 224 -10.20 2.08 -0.46
C VAL A 224 -9.48 2.05 0.88
N ARG A 225 -10.17 2.47 1.93
CA ARG A 225 -9.74 2.28 3.32
C ARG A 225 -10.46 1.07 3.90
N HIS A 226 -9.82 -0.07 3.89
CA HIS A 226 -10.42 -1.36 4.29
C HIS A 226 -10.97 -1.36 5.71
N ARG A 227 -10.31 -0.69 6.67
CA ARG A 227 -10.79 -0.59 8.06
C ARG A 227 -12.15 0.11 8.14
N SER A 228 -12.37 1.18 7.38
CA SER A 228 -13.66 1.89 7.32
C SER A 228 -14.77 1.04 6.70
N LEU A 229 -14.42 -0.03 6.00
CA LEU A 229 -15.34 -0.98 5.39
C LEU A 229 -15.54 -2.26 6.21
N GLY A 230 -15.09 -2.27 7.48
CA GLY A 230 -15.28 -3.37 8.41
C GLY A 230 -14.16 -4.42 8.42
N TRP A 231 -13.09 -4.25 7.64
CA TRP A 231 -11.90 -5.10 7.69
C TRP A 231 -10.95 -4.59 8.78
N THR A 232 -11.33 -4.81 10.03
CA THR A 232 -10.69 -4.18 11.19
C THR A 232 -9.54 -4.99 11.75
N SER A 233 -9.49 -6.29 11.49
CA SER A 233 -8.42 -7.17 11.93
C SER A 233 -7.36 -7.32 10.85
N ASN A 234 -6.17 -6.80 11.14
CA ASN A 234 -5.05 -6.74 10.22
C ASN A 234 -3.83 -7.33 10.92
N ALA A 235 -3.36 -8.48 10.44
CA ALA A 235 -2.17 -9.15 10.93
C ALA A 235 -1.07 -9.12 9.87
N MET A 236 0.09 -8.60 10.23
CA MET A 236 1.33 -8.87 9.52
C MET A 236 1.92 -10.13 10.13
N VAL A 237 1.99 -11.20 9.34
CA VAL A 237 2.62 -12.45 9.78
C VAL A 237 4.04 -12.49 9.24
N VAL A 238 4.99 -12.67 10.14
CA VAL A 238 6.40 -12.84 9.81
C VAL A 238 6.80 -14.31 9.97
N TRP A 239 7.68 -14.78 9.08
CA TRP A 239 8.07 -16.17 8.97
C TRP A 239 9.59 -16.27 8.99
N ASP A 240 10.10 -17.16 9.82
CA ASP A 240 11.50 -17.53 9.88
C ASP A 240 11.71 -18.81 9.06
N LEU A 241 12.44 -18.68 7.97
CA LEU A 241 12.68 -19.71 6.99
C LEU A 241 14.10 -19.62 6.44
N PRO A 242 14.74 -20.76 6.13
CA PRO A 242 15.96 -20.80 5.32
C PRO A 242 15.75 -20.09 3.97
N GLU A 243 16.78 -19.42 3.49
CA GLU A 243 16.68 -18.55 2.29
C GLU A 243 16.25 -19.32 1.04
N ASP A 244 16.72 -20.57 0.88
CA ASP A 244 16.37 -21.45 -0.23
C ASP A 244 14.90 -21.84 -0.29
N ARG A 245 14.19 -21.81 0.85
CA ARG A 245 12.75 -22.09 0.94
C ARG A 245 11.86 -20.87 0.67
N ILE A 246 12.38 -19.65 0.80
CA ILE A 246 11.59 -18.42 0.68
C ILE A 246 10.87 -18.29 -0.67
N PRO A 247 11.47 -18.62 -1.84
CA PRO A 247 10.77 -18.50 -3.12
C PRO A 247 9.49 -19.34 -3.20
N ALA A 248 9.56 -20.61 -2.78
CA ALA A 248 8.40 -21.51 -2.82
C ALA A 248 7.33 -21.10 -1.77
N ALA A 249 7.77 -20.77 -0.55
CA ALA A 249 6.90 -20.33 0.52
C ALA A 249 6.18 -19.00 0.18
N GLY A 250 6.91 -18.04 -0.38
CA GLY A 250 6.36 -16.76 -0.79
C GLY A 250 5.33 -16.89 -1.91
N ALA A 251 5.60 -17.74 -2.91
CA ALA A 251 4.64 -18.02 -3.99
C ALA A 251 3.37 -18.71 -3.46
N ALA A 252 3.52 -19.69 -2.56
CA ALA A 252 2.39 -20.38 -1.95
C ALA A 252 1.53 -19.45 -1.08
N LEU A 253 2.16 -18.60 -0.26
CA LEU A 253 1.46 -17.59 0.53
C LEU A 253 0.73 -16.56 -0.34
N ALA A 254 1.40 -16.09 -1.39
CA ALA A 254 0.81 -15.12 -2.31
C ALA A 254 -0.43 -15.68 -3.03
N ALA A 255 -0.50 -16.98 -3.26
CA ALA A 255 -1.66 -17.64 -3.86
C ALA A 255 -2.79 -17.99 -2.87
N LEU A 256 -2.52 -17.90 -1.55
CA LEU A 256 -3.49 -18.30 -0.53
C LEU A 256 -4.61 -17.27 -0.37
N PRO A 257 -5.89 -17.65 -0.53
CA PRO A 257 -7.00 -16.73 -0.30
C PRO A 257 -7.02 -16.20 1.13
N GLY A 258 -7.09 -14.86 1.26
CA GLY A 258 -7.02 -14.14 2.53
C GLY A 258 -5.65 -13.54 2.85
N VAL A 259 -4.59 -13.95 2.15
CA VAL A 259 -3.31 -13.24 2.11
C VAL A 259 -3.39 -12.15 1.05
N THR A 260 -3.16 -10.90 1.46
CA THR A 260 -3.33 -9.72 0.59
C THR A 260 -2.01 -9.14 0.10
N LEU A 261 -0.93 -9.30 0.89
CA LEU A 261 0.43 -8.95 0.51
C LEU A 261 1.37 -10.07 0.90
N CYS A 262 2.42 -10.28 0.13
CA CYS A 262 3.51 -11.19 0.47
C CYS A 262 4.83 -10.68 -0.12
N TYR A 263 5.87 -10.60 0.72
CA TYR A 263 7.18 -10.09 0.30
C TYR A 263 8.31 -10.60 1.19
N GLN A 264 9.50 -10.72 0.61
CA GLN A 264 10.76 -10.97 1.32
C GLN A 264 11.42 -9.65 1.68
N ARG A 265 11.95 -9.55 2.89
CA ARG A 265 12.73 -8.41 3.38
C ARG A 265 14.05 -8.84 3.97
N GLN A 266 14.97 -7.90 4.10
CA GLN A 266 16.21 -8.10 4.83
C GLN A 266 15.92 -8.43 6.29
N THR A 267 16.78 -9.24 6.88
CA THR A 267 16.80 -9.57 8.31
C THR A 267 17.78 -8.66 9.03
N VAL A 268 17.69 -8.59 10.36
CA VAL A 268 18.70 -7.97 11.21
C VAL A 268 19.33 -9.06 12.09
N PRO A 269 20.57 -9.48 11.79
CA PRO A 269 21.21 -10.60 12.49
C PRO A 269 21.20 -10.43 14.02
N GLY A 270 20.81 -11.49 14.71
CA GLY A 270 20.74 -11.49 16.19
C GLY A 270 19.56 -10.71 16.79
N VAL A 271 18.80 -9.94 15.99
CA VAL A 271 17.70 -9.08 16.46
C VAL A 271 16.37 -9.46 15.81
N TRP A 272 16.34 -9.58 14.49
CA TRP A 272 15.12 -9.84 13.72
C TRP A 272 15.38 -10.84 12.59
N PRO A 273 15.10 -12.14 12.83
CA PRO A 273 15.46 -13.21 11.88
C PRO A 273 14.45 -13.42 10.75
N TYR A 274 13.28 -12.80 10.82
CA TYR A 274 12.19 -13.06 9.90
C TYR A 274 12.44 -12.42 8.55
N ALA A 275 12.51 -13.26 7.50
CA ALA A 275 12.77 -12.80 6.13
C ALA A 275 11.52 -12.72 5.27
N LEU A 276 10.48 -13.53 5.53
CA LEU A 276 9.26 -13.57 4.73
C LEU A 276 8.09 -12.96 5.52
N TYR A 277 7.28 -12.16 4.84
CA TYR A 277 6.17 -11.40 5.41
C TYR A 277 4.90 -11.64 4.61
N SER A 278 3.78 -11.83 5.29
CA SER A 278 2.46 -11.88 4.68
C SER A 278 1.47 -11.02 5.44
N MET A 279 0.59 -10.32 4.72
CA MET A 279 -0.49 -9.54 5.31
C MET A 279 -1.79 -10.29 5.19
N ILE A 280 -2.47 -10.43 6.31
CA ILE A 280 -3.80 -11.04 6.40
C ILE A 280 -4.78 -9.97 6.86
N HIS A 281 -5.87 -9.81 6.12
CA HIS A 281 -6.98 -8.94 6.49
C HIS A 281 -8.22 -9.79 6.77
N GLY A 282 -8.85 -9.56 7.92
CA GLY A 282 -10.10 -10.18 8.34
C GLY A 282 -11.05 -9.14 8.91
N ARG A 283 -12.32 -9.44 8.97
CA ARG A 283 -13.30 -8.62 9.70
C ARG A 283 -13.14 -8.79 11.20
N THR A 284 -12.77 -10.00 11.61
CA THR A 284 -12.51 -10.37 13.00
C THR A 284 -11.13 -10.99 13.16
N ARG A 285 -10.63 -11.01 14.40
CA ARG A 285 -9.37 -11.68 14.73
C ARG A 285 -9.45 -13.19 14.44
N ALA A 286 -10.61 -13.80 14.67
CA ALA A 286 -10.83 -15.22 14.38
C ALA A 286 -10.72 -15.53 12.90
N GLU A 287 -11.29 -14.68 12.01
CA GLU A 287 -11.13 -14.83 10.57
C GLU A 287 -9.66 -14.73 10.14
N ALA A 288 -8.91 -13.74 10.69
CA ALA A 288 -7.49 -13.60 10.37
C ALA A 288 -6.67 -14.80 10.87
N LEU A 289 -6.95 -15.32 12.05
CA LEU A 289 -6.31 -16.53 12.57
C LEU A 289 -6.64 -17.77 11.75
N ALA A 290 -7.87 -17.92 11.26
CA ALA A 290 -8.24 -19.04 10.38
C ALA A 290 -7.46 -19.00 9.05
N VAL A 291 -7.16 -17.82 8.51
CA VAL A 291 -6.26 -17.68 7.34
C VAL A 291 -4.84 -18.08 7.71
N LEU A 292 -4.35 -17.66 8.88
CA LEU A 292 -3.01 -18.04 9.38
C LEU A 292 -2.85 -19.55 9.53
N GLU A 293 -3.86 -20.25 10.08
CA GLU A 293 -3.80 -21.70 10.20
C GLU A 293 -3.74 -22.41 8.83
N ARG A 294 -4.49 -21.90 7.84
CA ARG A 294 -4.36 -22.40 6.46
C ARG A 294 -2.97 -22.12 5.87
N ALA A 295 -2.38 -20.96 6.19
CA ALA A 295 -1.02 -20.64 5.76
C ALA A 295 0.01 -21.58 6.38
N ARG A 296 -0.09 -21.88 7.68
CA ARG A 296 0.78 -22.84 8.39
C ARG A 296 0.69 -24.26 7.85
N ALA A 297 -0.46 -24.64 7.30
CA ALA A 297 -0.70 -25.96 6.72
C ALA A 297 -0.10 -26.12 5.30
N LEU A 298 0.40 -25.04 4.68
CA LEU A 298 1.08 -25.13 3.38
C LEU A 298 2.37 -25.93 3.49
N GLU A 299 2.59 -26.86 2.58
CA GLU A 299 3.79 -27.71 2.55
C GLU A 299 5.07 -26.88 2.58
N ALA A 300 5.14 -25.82 1.79
CA ALA A 300 6.29 -24.91 1.73
C ALA A 300 6.61 -24.21 3.05
N LEU A 301 5.67 -24.16 4.01
CA LEU A 301 5.80 -23.52 5.32
C LEU A 301 5.89 -24.50 6.49
N GLN A 302 5.88 -25.81 6.23
CA GLN A 302 6.00 -26.81 7.30
C GLN A 302 7.29 -26.62 8.10
N GLY A 303 7.16 -26.61 9.44
CA GLY A 303 8.28 -26.38 10.35
C GLY A 303 8.78 -24.94 10.43
N ALA A 304 8.20 -24.00 9.69
CA ALA A 304 8.55 -22.59 9.78
C ALA A 304 8.02 -21.95 11.06
N ALA A 305 8.86 -21.26 11.81
CA ALA A 305 8.39 -20.42 12.89
C ALA A 305 7.65 -19.20 12.33
N SER A 306 6.51 -18.87 12.92
CA SER A 306 5.71 -17.71 12.49
C SER A 306 5.20 -16.89 13.67
N LYS A 307 5.14 -15.58 13.48
CA LYS A 307 4.62 -14.66 14.48
C LYS A 307 3.59 -13.71 13.83
N PRO A 308 2.32 -13.72 14.29
CA PRO A 308 1.33 -12.75 13.84
C PRO A 308 1.45 -11.46 14.65
N LEU A 309 1.60 -10.34 13.97
CA LEU A 309 1.69 -8.99 14.52
C LEU A 309 0.40 -8.24 14.21
N PHE A 310 -0.58 -8.33 15.12
CA PHE A 310 -1.86 -7.65 14.93
C PHE A 310 -1.72 -6.15 15.10
N SER A 311 -2.32 -5.39 14.19
CA SER A 311 -2.43 -3.93 14.29
C SER A 311 -3.49 -3.55 15.29
N THR A 312 -3.11 -2.83 16.34
CA THR A 312 -4.03 -2.32 17.37
C THR A 312 -4.40 -0.86 17.14
N ARG A 313 -3.46 -0.04 16.64
CA ARG A 313 -3.68 1.39 16.37
C ARG A 313 -3.01 1.81 15.07
N CYS A 314 -3.67 2.69 14.31
CA CYS A 314 -3.09 3.37 13.14
C CYS A 314 -2.81 4.82 13.52
N PHE A 315 -1.56 5.27 13.39
CA PHE A 315 -1.20 6.67 13.66
C PHE A 315 -1.16 7.50 12.38
N LYS A 316 -0.64 6.93 11.27
CA LYS A 316 -0.55 7.60 9.97
C LYS A 316 -0.87 6.64 8.83
N GLN A 317 -1.64 7.12 7.84
CA GLN A 317 -1.90 6.40 6.60
C GLN A 317 -2.14 7.41 5.48
N THR A 318 -1.09 7.68 4.71
CA THR A 318 -1.09 8.61 3.58
C THR A 318 -0.48 7.94 2.34
N GLY A 319 -0.51 8.60 1.19
CA GLY A 319 0.26 8.19 0.02
C GLY A 319 1.76 8.38 0.22
N ALA A 320 2.57 7.61 -0.50
CA ALA A 320 4.02 7.73 -0.45
C ALA A 320 4.48 9.06 -1.07
N LEU A 321 5.44 9.70 -0.42
CA LEU A 321 6.19 10.82 -1.01
C LEU A 321 7.25 10.24 -1.95
N ILE A 322 7.19 10.59 -3.24
CA ILE A 322 8.09 10.06 -4.27
C ILE A 322 9.09 11.13 -4.72
N ALA A 323 8.68 12.38 -4.74
CA ALA A 323 9.55 13.53 -4.99
C ALA A 323 9.78 14.31 -3.70
N GLU A 324 10.96 14.88 -3.54
CA GLU A 324 11.14 15.93 -2.54
C GLU A 324 10.19 17.07 -2.86
N ALA A 325 9.57 17.64 -1.85
CA ALA A 325 8.90 18.91 -2.00
C ALA A 325 9.97 19.94 -2.41
N ALA A 326 9.80 20.56 -3.57
CA ALA A 326 10.66 21.63 -4.03
C ALA A 326 10.63 22.83 -3.06
#